data_87b083f4955b2fb3b5b7856cd689e7e9
#
_entry.id   87b083f4955b2fb3b5b7856cd689e7e9
#
_cell.length_a   1.000
_cell.length_b   1.000
_cell.length_c   1.000
_cell.angle_alpha   90.00
_cell.angle_beta   90.00
_cell.angle_gamma   90.00
#
_symmetry.space_group_name_H-M   'P 1'
#
loop_
_entity.id
_entity.type
_entity.pdbx_description
1 polymer ?
#
loop_
_entity_poly.entity_id
_entity_poly.type
_entity_poly.pdbx_seq_one_letter_code
_entity_poly.pdbx_strand_id
1 'polypeptide(L)'
;MKAVRVIDGTPTIVDAPAPTGDGVLVDVVSASICGSDLHLIDNGLAEGRILGHELAGRTPDGRAVAVEPVGRCGHCNNCEDGYANHCDSMVAFGIFDDGGMAEQLMVPATCLHPLPIGVDLSTASIIEPLAVAVHGLHRSGASVGDRVAVVGAGPIGLALVAVCHAEGLVPDVSARHDHQRAAVERLGGSVGTTGGYDVVLDAVGTTESLAEAVRACRPEGRVGLVGTLWTPAIIDVGLCLKEVEIVPSTMYCSKGALSDFERAAGILAAEPSIASTMLTHRFPLDAAHEAFDAARDRSGGAIKVLFEV
;
A
#
# COMPACT_ATOMS: atom_id res chain seq x y z
N MET A 1 24.19 -12.25 -0.43
CA MET A 1 23.23 -11.58 0.46
C MET A 1 22.02 -12.45 0.69
N LYS A 2 21.43 -12.40 1.88
CA LYS A 2 20.15 -13.09 2.12
C LYS A 2 19.00 -12.37 1.41
N ALA A 3 18.07 -13.16 0.86
CA ALA A 3 16.86 -12.64 0.20
C ALA A 3 15.72 -13.66 0.25
N VAL A 4 14.48 -13.19 0.24
CA VAL A 4 13.28 -14.03 0.14
C VAL A 4 12.88 -14.15 -1.32
N ARG A 5 13.10 -15.32 -1.91
CA ARG A 5 12.75 -15.64 -3.31
C ARG A 5 11.62 -16.67 -3.37
N VAL A 6 10.73 -16.52 -4.32
CA VAL A 6 9.68 -17.53 -4.54
C VAL A 6 10.27 -18.70 -5.34
N ILE A 7 10.21 -19.90 -4.79
CA ILE A 7 10.67 -21.16 -5.40
C ILE A 7 9.56 -22.17 -5.24
N ASP A 8 9.12 -22.76 -6.35
CA ASP A 8 8.00 -23.70 -6.40
C ASP A 8 6.75 -23.16 -5.64
N GLY A 9 6.44 -21.86 -5.87
CA GLY A 9 5.33 -21.18 -5.23
C GLY A 9 5.50 -20.89 -3.73
N THR A 10 6.71 -21.08 -3.17
CA THR A 10 6.96 -20.90 -1.73
C THR A 10 8.00 -19.79 -1.48
N PRO A 11 7.70 -18.80 -0.61
CA PRO A 11 8.70 -17.81 -0.18
C PRO A 11 9.84 -18.49 0.59
N THR A 12 11.02 -18.48 0.00
CA THR A 12 12.18 -19.25 0.49
C THR A 12 13.36 -18.32 0.68
N ILE A 13 14.05 -18.43 1.82
CA ILE A 13 15.30 -17.70 2.05
C ILE A 13 16.41 -18.31 1.19
N VAL A 14 17.14 -17.47 0.49
CA VAL A 14 18.24 -17.87 -0.39
C VAL A 14 19.46 -16.97 -0.21
N ASP A 15 20.64 -17.49 -0.56
CA ASP A 15 21.84 -16.69 -0.77
C ASP A 15 21.83 -16.19 -2.23
N ALA A 16 21.38 -14.96 -2.43
CA ALA A 16 21.39 -14.30 -3.72
C ALA A 16 22.71 -13.52 -3.93
N PRO A 17 23.17 -13.34 -5.19
CA PRO A 17 24.27 -12.42 -5.47
C PRO A 17 23.88 -10.99 -5.06
N ALA A 18 24.87 -10.17 -4.69
CA ALA A 18 24.63 -8.74 -4.44
C ALA A 18 24.10 -8.07 -5.72
N PRO A 19 23.15 -7.13 -5.61
CA PRO A 19 22.63 -6.44 -6.78
C PRO A 19 23.72 -5.60 -7.45
N THR A 20 23.72 -5.57 -8.78
CA THR A 20 24.69 -4.84 -9.59
C THR A 20 23.95 -4.03 -10.66
N GLY A 21 24.56 -2.96 -11.16
CA GLY A 21 24.00 -2.12 -12.20
C GLY A 21 24.09 -0.64 -11.87
N ASP A 22 23.38 0.17 -12.65
CA ASP A 22 23.31 1.61 -12.45
C ASP A 22 22.21 1.94 -11.42
N GLY A 23 22.57 2.75 -10.42
CA GLY A 23 21.62 3.13 -9.37
C GLY A 23 22.31 3.46 -8.05
N VAL A 24 21.52 3.51 -7.00
CA VAL A 24 21.97 3.66 -5.61
C VAL A 24 21.68 2.35 -4.89
N LEU A 25 22.69 1.77 -4.27
CA LEU A 25 22.55 0.61 -3.41
C LEU A 25 21.90 1.05 -2.11
N VAL A 26 20.83 0.36 -1.72
CA VAL A 26 20.15 0.57 -0.44
C VAL A 26 20.37 -0.65 0.44
N ASP A 27 20.96 -0.47 1.61
CA ASP A 27 20.94 -1.47 2.67
C ASP A 27 19.55 -1.43 3.30
N VAL A 28 18.77 -2.49 3.12
CA VAL A 28 17.38 -2.57 3.58
C VAL A 28 17.36 -2.75 5.09
N VAL A 29 16.50 -2.03 5.79
CA VAL A 29 16.31 -2.13 7.25
C VAL A 29 14.91 -2.65 7.57
N SER A 30 13.92 -2.29 6.78
CA SER A 30 12.54 -2.73 6.96
C SER A 30 11.88 -3.01 5.61
N ALA A 31 11.18 -4.15 5.50
CA ALA A 31 10.38 -4.52 4.34
C ALA A 31 9.07 -5.17 4.80
N SER A 32 7.92 -4.71 4.28
CA SER A 32 6.61 -5.25 4.68
C SER A 32 6.04 -6.19 3.64
N ILE A 33 5.23 -7.16 4.08
CA ILE A 33 4.46 -8.04 3.20
C ILE A 33 3.17 -7.32 2.80
N CYS A 34 2.94 -7.20 1.49
CA CYS A 34 1.70 -6.71 0.91
C CYS A 34 0.73 -7.84 0.56
N GLY A 35 -0.56 -7.55 0.51
CA GLY A 35 -1.55 -8.48 -0.01
C GLY A 35 -1.28 -8.89 -1.47
N SER A 36 -0.69 -8.00 -2.28
CA SER A 36 -0.28 -8.30 -3.66
C SER A 36 0.82 -9.35 -3.73
N ASP A 37 1.76 -9.43 -2.77
CA ASP A 37 2.77 -10.48 -2.73
C ASP A 37 2.10 -11.86 -2.62
N LEU A 38 1.07 -11.97 -1.77
CA LEU A 38 0.31 -13.21 -1.60
C LEU A 38 -0.42 -13.59 -2.91
N HIS A 39 -1.05 -12.63 -3.57
CA HIS A 39 -1.74 -12.85 -4.83
C HIS A 39 -0.78 -13.21 -5.98
N LEU A 40 0.40 -12.57 -6.04
CA LEU A 40 1.43 -12.91 -7.02
C LEU A 40 1.91 -14.36 -6.85
N ILE A 41 2.11 -14.81 -5.62
CA ILE A 41 2.45 -16.21 -5.31
C ILE A 41 1.31 -17.15 -5.73
N ASP A 42 0.09 -16.87 -5.25
CA ASP A 42 -1.08 -17.75 -5.46
C ASP A 42 -1.45 -17.90 -6.95
N ASN A 43 -1.15 -16.90 -7.77
CA ASN A 43 -1.35 -16.94 -9.22
C ASN A 43 -0.11 -17.39 -10.02
N GLY A 44 0.98 -17.79 -9.37
CA GLY A 44 2.21 -18.24 -10.02
C GLY A 44 2.97 -17.14 -10.75
N LEU A 45 2.70 -15.87 -10.45
CA LEU A 45 3.30 -14.71 -11.11
C LEU A 45 4.61 -14.26 -10.45
N ALA A 46 4.95 -14.78 -9.26
CA ALA A 46 6.14 -14.40 -8.50
C ALA A 46 7.30 -15.39 -8.64
N GLU A 47 7.14 -16.48 -9.39
CA GLU A 47 8.16 -17.55 -9.47
C GLU A 47 9.54 -17.02 -9.89
N GLY A 48 10.57 -17.42 -9.14
CA GLY A 48 11.95 -17.02 -9.34
C GLY A 48 12.33 -15.61 -8.89
N ARG A 49 11.38 -14.79 -8.39
CA ARG A 49 11.63 -13.37 -7.99
C ARG A 49 11.84 -13.21 -6.50
N ILE A 50 12.63 -12.19 -6.15
CA ILE A 50 12.70 -11.65 -4.80
C ILE A 50 11.52 -10.69 -4.64
N LEU A 51 10.67 -10.90 -3.64
CA LEU A 51 9.50 -10.07 -3.36
C LEU A 51 9.85 -8.78 -2.59
N GLY A 52 8.85 -7.96 -2.33
CA GLY A 52 8.92 -6.79 -1.45
C GLY A 52 9.01 -5.46 -2.17
N HIS A 53 7.90 -4.73 -2.13
CA HIS A 53 7.77 -3.40 -2.72
C HIS A 53 7.43 -2.32 -1.68
N GLU A 54 7.30 -2.68 -0.41
CA GLU A 54 7.13 -1.78 0.72
C GLU A 54 8.40 -1.82 1.56
N LEU A 55 9.34 -0.87 1.39
CA LEU A 55 10.65 -0.97 2.04
C LEU A 55 11.28 0.40 2.36
N ALA A 56 12.18 0.37 3.34
CA ALA A 56 13.02 1.50 3.71
C ALA A 56 14.41 1.00 4.13
N GLY A 57 15.41 1.86 3.97
CA GLY A 57 16.79 1.46 4.22
C GLY A 57 17.75 2.64 4.32
N ARG A 58 19.03 2.35 4.17
CA ARG A 58 20.13 3.33 4.18
C ARG A 58 20.88 3.30 2.87
N THR A 59 21.18 4.49 2.37
CA THR A 59 22.13 4.66 1.25
C THR A 59 23.57 4.55 1.72
N PRO A 60 24.57 4.35 0.83
CA PRO A 60 25.98 4.20 1.21
C PRO A 60 26.57 5.42 1.95
N ASP A 61 26.01 6.62 1.74
CA ASP A 61 26.36 7.84 2.47
C ASP A 61 25.63 7.98 3.83
N GLY A 62 24.88 6.93 4.25
CA GLY A 62 24.24 6.83 5.56
C GLY A 62 22.87 7.48 5.67
N ARG A 63 22.32 8.07 4.59
CA ARG A 63 20.97 8.66 4.61
C ARG A 63 19.90 7.60 4.79
N ALA A 64 18.95 7.86 5.69
CA ALA A 64 17.75 7.05 5.84
C ALA A 64 16.74 7.44 4.74
N VAL A 65 16.24 6.45 4.02
CA VAL A 65 15.33 6.64 2.88
C VAL A 65 14.17 5.64 2.91
N ALA A 66 13.00 6.10 2.49
CA ALA A 66 11.96 5.20 2.00
C ALA A 66 12.17 5.00 0.49
N VAL A 67 11.87 3.81 0.00
CA VAL A 67 12.04 3.48 -1.41
C VAL A 67 10.68 3.44 -2.09
N GLU A 68 10.49 4.30 -3.08
CA GLU A 68 9.37 4.22 -4.03
C GLU A 68 9.67 3.08 -5.01
N PRO A 69 8.92 1.96 -4.98
CA PRO A 69 9.24 0.79 -5.78
C PRO A 69 8.95 0.95 -7.27
N VAL A 70 8.39 2.10 -7.67
CA VAL A 70 8.07 2.41 -9.07
C VAL A 70 9.14 3.30 -9.69
N GLY A 71 10.04 2.66 -10.45
CA GLY A 71 11.02 3.38 -11.27
C GLY A 71 10.38 3.95 -12.54
N ARG A 72 10.73 5.20 -12.90
CA ARG A 72 10.15 5.95 -14.03
C ARG A 72 11.23 6.55 -14.92
N CYS A 73 10.96 6.71 -16.21
CA CYS A 73 11.91 7.29 -17.15
C CYS A 73 12.06 8.82 -16.98
N GLY A 74 11.06 9.52 -16.46
CA GLY A 74 11.07 10.96 -16.22
C GLY A 74 10.86 11.86 -17.45
N HIS A 75 10.73 11.30 -18.67
CA HIS A 75 10.68 12.06 -19.92
C HIS A 75 9.59 11.62 -20.92
N CYS A 76 8.77 10.61 -20.63
CA CYS A 76 7.58 10.31 -21.42
C CYS A 76 6.42 11.25 -21.02
N ASN A 77 5.42 11.38 -21.88
CA ASN A 77 4.28 12.27 -21.63
C ASN A 77 3.62 12.02 -20.26
N ASN A 78 3.45 10.73 -19.89
CA ASN A 78 2.87 10.38 -18.59
C ASN A 78 3.71 10.90 -17.42
N CYS A 79 5.04 10.81 -17.51
CA CYS A 79 5.94 11.33 -16.48
C CYS A 79 5.92 12.87 -16.40
N GLU A 80 5.91 13.56 -17.55
CA GLU A 80 5.85 15.02 -17.63
C GLU A 80 4.54 15.57 -17.07
N ASP A 81 3.44 14.83 -17.26
CA ASP A 81 2.10 15.15 -16.73
C ASP A 81 1.94 14.76 -15.25
N GLY A 82 2.96 14.14 -14.62
CA GLY A 82 2.94 13.71 -13.21
C GLY A 82 2.30 12.34 -12.96
N TYR A 83 1.93 11.61 -14.01
CA TYR A 83 1.37 10.25 -13.91
C TYR A 83 2.48 9.18 -13.96
N ALA A 84 3.39 9.21 -12.98
CA ALA A 84 4.52 8.29 -12.91
C ALA A 84 4.10 6.81 -12.88
N ASN A 85 2.96 6.52 -12.28
CA ASN A 85 2.31 5.20 -12.25
C ASN A 85 1.83 4.67 -13.61
N HIS A 86 1.92 5.48 -14.65
CA HIS A 86 1.60 5.14 -16.04
C HIS A 86 2.81 5.34 -16.97
N CYS A 87 4.03 5.36 -16.44
CA CYS A 87 5.24 5.52 -17.23
C CYS A 87 5.37 4.41 -18.27
N ASP A 88 5.70 4.79 -19.53
CA ASP A 88 5.83 3.84 -20.65
C ASP A 88 6.99 2.85 -20.45
N SER A 89 7.97 3.19 -19.60
CA SER A 89 9.14 2.37 -19.24
C SER A 89 9.18 2.14 -17.74
N MET A 90 8.04 1.84 -17.14
CA MET A 90 7.94 1.60 -15.72
C MET A 90 8.68 0.33 -15.30
N VAL A 91 9.47 0.44 -14.22
CA VAL A 91 10.03 -0.69 -13.48
C VAL A 91 9.29 -0.77 -12.14
N ALA A 92 8.92 -1.97 -11.71
CA ALA A 92 8.23 -2.16 -10.42
C ALA A 92 8.96 -3.22 -9.59
N PHE A 93 9.82 -2.74 -8.69
CA PHE A 93 10.61 -3.58 -7.79
C PHE A 93 9.71 -4.38 -6.84
N GLY A 94 9.98 -5.68 -6.72
CA GLY A 94 9.19 -6.60 -5.90
C GLY A 94 7.85 -7.02 -6.51
N ILE A 95 7.54 -6.55 -7.73
CA ILE A 95 6.34 -6.93 -8.51
C ILE A 95 6.76 -7.57 -9.85
N PHE A 96 7.45 -6.81 -10.71
CA PHE A 96 7.94 -7.28 -12.01
C PHE A 96 9.45 -7.55 -12.01
N ASP A 97 10.19 -6.91 -11.12
CA ASP A 97 11.62 -7.05 -10.91
C ASP A 97 11.91 -7.50 -9.48
N ASP A 98 13.16 -7.92 -9.19
CA ASP A 98 13.57 -8.29 -7.84
C ASP A 98 13.38 -7.11 -6.87
N GLY A 99 12.86 -7.39 -5.67
CA GLY A 99 12.43 -6.43 -4.67
C GLY A 99 13.27 -6.38 -3.40
N GLY A 100 12.74 -5.77 -2.38
CA GLY A 100 13.44 -5.40 -1.15
C GLY A 100 13.24 -6.34 0.05
N MET A 101 12.63 -7.53 -0.11
CA MET A 101 12.74 -8.58 0.92
C MET A 101 14.11 -9.25 0.81
N ALA A 102 15.17 -8.45 0.97
CA ALA A 102 16.57 -8.81 0.84
C ALA A 102 17.42 -7.83 1.67
N GLU A 103 18.66 -8.21 1.98
CA GLU A 103 19.59 -7.32 2.69
C GLU A 103 19.91 -6.05 1.89
N GLN A 104 19.90 -6.12 0.56
CA GLN A 104 20.25 -4.99 -0.31
C GLN A 104 19.36 -4.95 -1.57
N LEU A 105 19.09 -3.73 -2.03
CA LEU A 105 18.41 -3.48 -3.30
C LEU A 105 19.09 -2.33 -4.05
N MET A 106 19.28 -2.48 -5.37
CA MET A 106 19.75 -1.41 -6.25
C MET A 106 18.57 -0.73 -6.92
N VAL A 107 18.43 0.58 -6.76
CA VAL A 107 17.32 1.35 -7.34
C VAL A 107 17.80 2.66 -7.98
N PRO A 108 17.10 3.21 -8.97
CA PRO A 108 17.34 4.56 -9.45
C PRO A 108 17.26 5.58 -8.31
N ALA A 109 18.09 6.61 -8.35
CA ALA A 109 18.09 7.67 -7.34
C ALA A 109 16.72 8.39 -7.23
N THR A 110 15.94 8.38 -8.31
CA THR A 110 14.56 8.93 -8.35
C THR A 110 13.55 8.16 -7.52
N CYS A 111 13.88 6.94 -7.10
CA CYS A 111 13.06 6.12 -6.22
C CYS A 111 13.32 6.37 -4.73
N LEU A 112 14.30 7.23 -4.39
CA LEU A 112 14.73 7.45 -3.02
C LEU A 112 14.11 8.72 -2.44
N HIS A 113 13.34 8.56 -1.38
CA HIS A 113 12.73 9.64 -0.62
C HIS A 113 13.39 9.72 0.76
N PRO A 114 14.15 10.80 1.06
CA PRO A 114 14.73 11.00 2.39
C PRO A 114 13.63 10.98 3.46
N LEU A 115 13.87 10.25 4.55
CA LEU A 115 12.89 10.19 5.62
C LEU A 115 12.81 11.54 6.34
N PRO A 116 11.61 12.05 6.62
CA PRO A 116 11.42 13.21 7.49
C PRO A 116 11.98 12.94 8.91
N ILE A 117 12.38 14.01 9.57
CA ILE A 117 12.81 13.93 10.98
C ILE A 117 11.67 13.35 11.83
N GLY A 118 12.00 12.38 12.67
CA GLY A 118 11.05 11.72 13.57
C GLY A 118 10.46 10.41 13.02
N VAL A 119 10.62 10.10 11.74
CA VAL A 119 10.23 8.79 11.21
C VAL A 119 11.29 7.74 11.57
N ASP A 120 10.85 6.68 12.23
CA ASP A 120 11.71 5.53 12.55
C ASP A 120 11.91 4.66 11.30
N LEU A 121 13.17 4.49 10.89
CA LEU A 121 13.55 3.69 9.73
C LEU A 121 13.07 2.24 9.84
N SER A 122 13.02 1.67 11.04
CA SER A 122 12.54 0.30 11.28
C SER A 122 11.03 0.11 10.99
N THR A 123 10.29 1.20 10.79
CA THR A 123 8.85 1.19 10.50
C THR A 123 8.48 1.91 9.20
N ALA A 124 9.46 2.48 8.52
CA ALA A 124 9.23 3.37 7.38
C ALA A 124 8.77 2.65 6.10
N SER A 125 8.82 1.31 6.04
CA SER A 125 8.22 0.52 4.94
C SER A 125 6.72 0.80 4.76
N ILE A 126 6.02 1.27 5.82
CA ILE A 126 4.59 1.61 5.78
C ILE A 126 4.29 2.88 4.96
N ILE A 127 5.31 3.66 4.59
CA ILE A 127 5.11 4.86 3.74
C ILE A 127 4.51 4.47 2.39
N GLU A 128 4.90 3.32 1.83
CA GLU A 128 4.35 2.86 0.56
C GLU A 128 2.82 2.65 0.61
N PRO A 129 2.25 1.81 1.49
CA PRO A 129 0.79 1.66 1.55
C PRO A 129 0.05 2.95 1.96
N LEU A 130 0.68 3.85 2.71
CA LEU A 130 0.13 5.18 2.96
C LEU A 130 0.10 6.02 1.67
N ALA A 131 1.11 5.93 0.80
CA ALA A 131 1.11 6.62 -0.50
C ALA A 131 -0.01 6.11 -1.42
N VAL A 132 -0.27 4.79 -1.43
CA VAL A 132 -1.44 4.21 -2.12
C VAL A 132 -2.74 4.79 -1.58
N ALA A 133 -2.85 4.96 -0.26
CA ALA A 133 -4.04 5.54 0.36
C ALA A 133 -4.20 7.04 0.04
N VAL A 134 -3.10 7.82 0.04
CA VAL A 134 -3.11 9.23 -0.39
C VAL A 134 -3.62 9.34 -1.82
N HIS A 135 -3.06 8.54 -2.74
CA HIS A 135 -3.48 8.52 -4.13
C HIS A 135 -4.96 8.14 -4.26
N GLY A 136 -5.40 7.07 -3.57
CA GLY A 136 -6.78 6.61 -3.58
C GLY A 136 -7.78 7.67 -3.12
N LEU A 137 -7.47 8.36 -2.02
CA LEU A 137 -8.30 9.44 -1.50
C LEU A 137 -8.38 10.60 -2.50
N HIS A 138 -7.23 11.08 -3.01
CA HIS A 138 -7.22 12.19 -3.97
C HIS A 138 -7.91 11.84 -5.29
N ARG A 139 -7.72 10.61 -5.80
CA ARG A 139 -8.38 10.14 -7.01
C ARG A 139 -9.90 10.08 -6.86
N SER A 140 -10.39 9.70 -5.68
CA SER A 140 -11.84 9.65 -5.39
C SER A 140 -12.50 11.02 -5.39
N GLY A 141 -11.71 12.10 -5.24
CA GLY A 141 -12.18 13.47 -5.13
C GLY A 141 -12.89 13.78 -3.81
N ALA A 142 -12.69 12.95 -2.79
CA ALA A 142 -13.22 13.24 -1.44
C ALA A 142 -12.61 14.52 -0.88
N SER A 143 -13.41 15.31 -0.20
CA SER A 143 -13.03 16.59 0.38
C SER A 143 -13.69 16.82 1.72
N VAL A 144 -13.15 17.78 2.50
CA VAL A 144 -13.73 18.16 3.81
C VAL A 144 -15.19 18.58 3.64
N GLY A 145 -16.06 17.94 4.41
CA GLY A 145 -17.52 18.12 4.33
C GLY A 145 -18.25 16.94 3.68
N ASP A 146 -17.54 16.10 2.92
CA ASP A 146 -18.13 14.86 2.37
C ASP A 146 -18.32 13.82 3.48
N ARG A 147 -19.39 13.04 3.36
CA ARG A 147 -19.55 11.79 4.11
C ARG A 147 -18.76 10.69 3.41
N VAL A 148 -17.73 10.19 4.07
CA VAL A 148 -16.83 9.18 3.51
C VAL A 148 -16.99 7.85 4.24
N ALA A 149 -16.98 6.74 3.51
CA ALA A 149 -16.86 5.41 4.07
C ALA A 149 -15.68 4.65 3.47
N VAL A 150 -15.17 3.67 4.23
CA VAL A 150 -14.15 2.71 3.77
C VAL A 150 -14.69 1.30 3.92
N VAL A 151 -14.69 0.54 2.83
CA VAL A 151 -15.03 -0.88 2.83
C VAL A 151 -13.75 -1.70 2.99
N GLY A 152 -13.67 -2.42 4.12
CA GLY A 152 -12.52 -3.23 4.51
C GLY A 152 -11.52 -2.48 5.40
N ALA A 153 -11.11 -3.12 6.48
CA ALA A 153 -10.14 -2.64 7.47
C ALA A 153 -8.86 -3.48 7.47
N GLY A 154 -8.41 -3.92 6.29
CA GLY A 154 -7.07 -4.45 6.05
C GLY A 154 -6.02 -3.32 5.98
N PRO A 155 -4.75 -3.63 5.61
CA PRO A 155 -3.68 -2.64 5.58
C PRO A 155 -4.03 -1.37 4.78
N ILE A 156 -4.58 -1.53 3.57
CA ILE A 156 -4.96 -0.38 2.72
C ILE A 156 -6.16 0.38 3.31
N GLY A 157 -7.17 -0.33 3.85
CA GLY A 157 -8.30 0.34 4.48
C GLY A 157 -7.89 1.15 5.71
N LEU A 158 -7.00 0.64 6.55
CA LEU A 158 -6.46 1.36 7.70
C LEU A 158 -5.55 2.52 7.29
N ALA A 159 -4.75 2.35 6.22
CA ALA A 159 -3.99 3.46 5.63
C ALA A 159 -4.93 4.58 5.13
N LEU A 160 -6.05 4.23 4.48
CA LEU A 160 -7.08 5.20 4.08
C LEU A 160 -7.70 5.92 5.28
N VAL A 161 -7.95 5.21 6.39
CA VAL A 161 -8.45 5.85 7.63
C VAL A 161 -7.46 6.88 8.14
N ALA A 162 -6.17 6.52 8.24
CA ALA A 162 -5.12 7.43 8.70
C ALA A 162 -4.98 8.65 7.79
N VAL A 163 -5.00 8.45 6.46
CA VAL A 163 -4.91 9.54 5.48
C VAL A 163 -6.16 10.44 5.53
N CYS A 164 -7.36 9.86 5.58
CA CYS A 164 -8.60 10.62 5.76
C CYS A 164 -8.53 11.50 7.01
N HIS A 165 -8.08 10.95 8.14
CA HIS A 165 -7.93 11.70 9.38
C HIS A 165 -6.94 12.86 9.23
N ALA A 166 -5.79 12.62 8.61
CA ALA A 166 -4.78 13.65 8.35
C ALA A 166 -5.30 14.77 7.43
N GLU A 167 -6.21 14.45 6.51
CA GLU A 167 -6.88 15.42 5.61
C GLU A 167 -8.17 16.03 6.21
N GLY A 168 -8.45 15.79 7.50
CA GLY A 168 -9.60 16.36 8.20
C GLY A 168 -10.94 15.67 7.95
N LEU A 169 -10.92 14.43 7.47
CA LEU A 169 -12.10 13.57 7.28
C LEU A 169 -12.17 12.51 8.38
N VAL A 170 -13.39 12.11 8.75
CA VAL A 170 -13.63 11.00 9.67
C VAL A 170 -14.44 9.94 8.93
N PRO A 171 -13.81 8.90 8.37
CA PRO A 171 -14.53 7.89 7.61
C PRO A 171 -15.25 6.89 8.52
N ASP A 172 -16.44 6.45 8.10
CA ASP A 172 -17.10 5.26 8.64
C ASP A 172 -16.53 4.01 7.97
N VAL A 173 -16.21 2.96 8.75
CA VAL A 173 -15.43 1.83 8.26
C VAL A 173 -16.13 0.49 8.46
N SER A 174 -16.24 -0.30 7.38
CA SER A 174 -16.68 -1.70 7.46
C SER A 174 -15.50 -2.59 7.88
N ALA A 175 -15.53 -3.12 9.10
CA ALA A 175 -14.48 -3.93 9.71
C ALA A 175 -15.03 -5.24 10.29
N ARG A 176 -14.39 -6.38 9.96
CA ARG A 176 -14.85 -7.72 10.34
C ARG A 176 -14.38 -8.15 11.72
N HIS A 177 -13.10 -7.93 12.04
CA HIS A 177 -12.44 -8.44 13.24
C HIS A 177 -12.28 -7.37 14.31
N ASP A 178 -12.27 -7.75 15.59
CA ASP A 178 -12.18 -6.80 16.71
C ASP A 178 -10.86 -6.03 16.72
N HIS A 179 -9.73 -6.66 16.37
CA HIS A 179 -8.45 -5.98 16.24
C HIS A 179 -8.46 -4.90 15.14
N GLN A 180 -9.17 -5.15 14.02
CA GLN A 180 -9.35 -4.16 12.96
C GLN A 180 -10.22 -2.99 13.43
N ARG A 181 -11.31 -3.25 14.15
CA ARG A 181 -12.18 -2.21 14.73
C ARG A 181 -11.41 -1.31 15.68
N ALA A 182 -10.62 -1.91 16.58
CA ALA A 182 -9.73 -1.17 17.47
C ALA A 182 -8.67 -0.32 16.73
N ALA A 183 -8.15 -0.82 15.61
CA ALA A 183 -7.22 -0.07 14.78
C ALA A 183 -7.90 1.11 14.07
N VAL A 184 -9.12 0.93 13.55
CA VAL A 184 -9.93 2.01 12.96
C VAL A 184 -10.10 3.16 13.94
N GLU A 185 -10.52 2.87 15.17
CA GLU A 185 -10.73 3.89 16.21
C GLU A 185 -9.43 4.62 16.58
N ARG A 186 -8.31 3.88 16.71
CA ARG A 186 -7.00 4.50 17.00
C ARG A 186 -6.50 5.41 15.88
N LEU A 187 -6.87 5.13 14.64
CA LEU A 187 -6.48 5.93 13.46
C LEU A 187 -7.47 7.06 13.15
N GLY A 188 -8.48 7.28 14.01
CA GLY A 188 -9.41 8.41 13.88
C GLY A 188 -10.62 8.14 13.00
N GLY A 189 -10.94 6.90 12.66
CA GLY A 189 -12.17 6.50 11.97
C GLY A 189 -13.27 6.05 12.92
N SER A 190 -14.48 5.84 12.40
CA SER A 190 -15.65 5.30 13.10
C SER A 190 -15.98 3.90 12.59
N VAL A 191 -16.30 2.97 13.49
CA VAL A 191 -16.65 1.59 13.10
C VAL A 191 -18.11 1.49 12.71
N GLY A 192 -18.38 0.87 11.58
CA GLY A 192 -19.72 0.61 11.03
C GLY A 192 -20.09 1.59 9.91
N THR A 193 -20.96 1.13 9.02
CA THR A 193 -21.43 1.90 7.86
C THR A 193 -22.96 2.00 7.88
N THR A 194 -23.50 3.16 7.52
CA THR A 194 -24.96 3.42 7.53
C THR A 194 -25.54 3.63 6.13
N GLY A 195 -24.74 4.07 5.18
CA GLY A 195 -25.17 4.41 3.81
C GLY A 195 -25.40 5.91 3.59
N GLY A 196 -25.62 6.27 2.32
CA GLY A 196 -25.81 7.67 1.91
C GLY A 196 -24.50 8.46 1.88
N TYR A 197 -23.38 7.82 1.60
CA TYR A 197 -22.06 8.45 1.53
C TYR A 197 -21.82 9.12 0.17
N ASP A 198 -21.15 10.27 0.19
CA ASP A 198 -20.71 10.96 -1.02
C ASP A 198 -19.62 10.18 -1.72
N VAL A 199 -18.68 9.64 -0.94
CA VAL A 199 -17.57 8.82 -1.42
C VAL A 199 -17.44 7.55 -0.57
N VAL A 200 -17.29 6.40 -1.24
CA VAL A 200 -16.97 5.12 -0.58
C VAL A 200 -15.66 4.59 -1.16
N LEU A 201 -14.68 4.38 -0.32
CA LEU A 201 -13.37 3.85 -0.70
C LEU A 201 -13.38 2.31 -0.54
N ASP A 202 -13.35 1.57 -1.65
CA ASP A 202 -13.23 0.11 -1.62
C ASP A 202 -11.74 -0.28 -1.52
N ALA A 203 -11.32 -0.74 -0.35
CA ALA A 203 -9.97 -1.19 -0.04
C ALA A 203 -9.76 -2.71 -0.21
N VAL A 204 -10.75 -3.43 -0.73
CA VAL A 204 -10.74 -4.90 -0.84
C VAL A 204 -10.62 -5.38 -2.28
N GLY A 205 -11.42 -4.85 -3.20
CA GLY A 205 -11.36 -5.18 -4.63
C GLY A 205 -11.97 -6.56 -4.96
N THR A 206 -13.17 -6.86 -4.45
CA THR A 206 -13.93 -8.05 -4.81
C THR A 206 -15.33 -7.69 -5.31
N THR A 207 -16.05 -8.64 -5.89
CA THR A 207 -17.47 -8.45 -6.26
C THR A 207 -18.30 -8.02 -5.05
N GLU A 208 -18.09 -8.64 -3.89
CA GLU A 208 -18.85 -8.38 -2.66
C GLU A 208 -18.56 -7.01 -2.09
N SER A 209 -17.28 -6.59 -2.05
CA SER A 209 -16.88 -5.26 -1.54
C SER A 209 -17.35 -4.14 -2.46
N LEU A 210 -17.24 -4.33 -3.79
CA LEU A 210 -17.73 -3.37 -4.75
C LEU A 210 -19.25 -3.20 -4.66
N ALA A 211 -20.00 -4.29 -4.53
CA ALA A 211 -21.44 -4.24 -4.32
C ALA A 211 -21.81 -3.58 -2.98
N GLU A 212 -21.04 -3.81 -1.90
CA GLU A 212 -21.21 -3.12 -0.62
C GLU A 212 -20.96 -1.63 -0.79
N ALA A 213 -19.87 -1.23 -1.48
CA ALA A 213 -19.54 0.17 -1.72
C ALA A 213 -20.63 0.90 -2.52
N VAL A 214 -21.11 0.30 -3.61
CA VAL A 214 -22.23 0.86 -4.42
C VAL A 214 -23.50 1.02 -3.59
N ARG A 215 -23.84 0.01 -2.75
CA ARG A 215 -25.02 0.11 -1.87
C ARG A 215 -24.90 1.23 -0.85
N ALA A 216 -23.70 1.45 -0.31
CA ALA A 216 -23.42 2.47 0.70
C ALA A 216 -23.41 3.89 0.13
N CYS A 217 -23.07 4.09 -1.16
CA CYS A 217 -23.13 5.40 -1.81
C CYS A 217 -24.55 5.98 -1.83
N ARG A 218 -24.66 7.31 -1.77
CA ARG A 218 -25.88 8.01 -2.19
C ARG A 218 -26.08 7.92 -3.73
N PRO A 219 -27.26 8.26 -4.25
CA PRO A 219 -27.37 8.53 -5.69
C PRO A 219 -26.33 9.59 -6.14
N GLU A 220 -25.75 9.39 -7.33
CA GLU A 220 -24.66 10.22 -7.88
C GLU A 220 -23.42 10.33 -6.96
N GLY A 221 -23.22 9.33 -6.09
CA GLY A 221 -22.01 9.20 -5.27
C GLY A 221 -20.87 8.56 -6.05
N ARG A 222 -19.70 8.43 -5.41
CA ARG A 222 -18.51 7.85 -6.02
C ARG A 222 -17.97 6.68 -5.21
N VAL A 223 -17.50 5.64 -5.91
CA VAL A 223 -16.69 4.56 -5.35
C VAL A 223 -15.25 4.77 -5.81
N GLY A 224 -14.35 5.12 -4.88
CA GLY A 224 -12.92 5.05 -5.11
C GLY A 224 -12.46 3.59 -5.00
N LEU A 225 -12.16 2.94 -6.13
CA LEU A 225 -11.70 1.55 -6.16
C LEU A 225 -10.19 1.53 -5.97
N VAL A 226 -9.74 1.28 -4.73
CA VAL A 226 -8.32 1.23 -4.33
C VAL A 226 -7.82 -0.21 -4.24
N GLY A 227 -8.68 -1.13 -3.80
CA GLY A 227 -8.40 -2.57 -3.80
C GLY A 227 -8.24 -3.10 -5.22
N THR A 228 -7.18 -3.87 -5.48
CA THR A 228 -6.93 -4.46 -6.79
C THR A 228 -7.91 -5.59 -7.07
N LEU A 229 -8.55 -5.57 -8.25
CA LEU A 229 -9.40 -6.65 -8.74
C LEU A 229 -8.54 -7.80 -9.27
N TRP A 230 -8.16 -8.74 -8.42
CA TRP A 230 -7.40 -9.94 -8.82
C TRP A 230 -8.23 -10.96 -9.59
N THR A 231 -9.54 -10.87 -9.47
CA THR A 231 -10.53 -11.65 -10.25
C THR A 231 -11.57 -10.70 -10.81
N PRO A 232 -12.24 -11.04 -11.94
CA PRO A 232 -13.32 -10.23 -12.47
C PRO A 232 -14.40 -9.95 -11.42
N ALA A 233 -14.81 -8.68 -11.29
CA ALA A 233 -15.90 -8.27 -10.41
C ALA A 233 -17.21 -8.11 -11.19
N ILE A 234 -18.31 -8.53 -10.60
CA ILE A 234 -19.66 -8.36 -11.15
C ILE A 234 -20.24 -7.04 -10.64
N ILE A 235 -20.74 -6.25 -11.57
CA ILE A 235 -21.45 -4.99 -11.28
C ILE A 235 -22.94 -5.26 -11.45
N ASP A 236 -23.71 -4.97 -10.40
CA ASP A 236 -25.17 -5.16 -10.42
C ASP A 236 -25.93 -3.89 -10.86
N VAL A 237 -27.23 -4.00 -11.00
CA VAL A 237 -28.13 -2.92 -11.42
C VAL A 237 -28.12 -1.74 -10.44
N GLY A 238 -27.71 -1.91 -9.20
CA GLY A 238 -27.67 -0.86 -8.19
C GLY A 238 -26.74 0.30 -8.61
N LEU A 239 -25.65 0.00 -9.32
CA LEU A 239 -24.76 1.02 -9.87
C LEU A 239 -25.52 1.94 -10.84
N CYS A 240 -26.27 1.34 -11.79
CA CYS A 240 -27.00 2.11 -12.80
C CYS A 240 -28.18 2.88 -12.18
N LEU A 241 -28.93 2.27 -11.25
CA LEU A 241 -30.10 2.89 -10.61
C LEU A 241 -29.72 4.08 -9.72
N LYS A 242 -28.51 4.11 -9.18
CA LYS A 242 -27.99 5.22 -8.37
C LYS A 242 -27.07 6.15 -9.14
N GLU A 243 -26.74 5.82 -10.41
CA GLU A 243 -25.78 6.58 -11.21
C GLU A 243 -24.43 6.79 -10.50
N VAL A 244 -23.95 5.73 -9.81
CA VAL A 244 -22.69 5.76 -9.04
C VAL A 244 -21.51 5.75 -10.00
N GLU A 245 -20.55 6.65 -9.79
CA GLU A 245 -19.28 6.68 -10.51
C GLU A 245 -18.27 5.74 -9.86
N ILE A 246 -17.57 4.90 -10.63
CA ILE A 246 -16.43 4.10 -10.17
C ILE A 246 -15.15 4.77 -10.64
N VAL A 247 -14.29 5.15 -9.68
CA VAL A 247 -13.00 5.81 -9.92
C VAL A 247 -11.86 4.87 -9.51
N PRO A 248 -11.22 4.17 -10.45
CA PRO A 248 -10.09 3.30 -10.13
C PRO A 248 -8.87 4.11 -9.70
N SER A 249 -8.11 3.54 -8.78
CA SER A 249 -6.83 4.06 -8.31
C SER A 249 -5.79 2.95 -8.28
N THR A 250 -4.56 3.23 -8.71
CA THR A 250 -3.46 2.27 -8.67
C THR A 250 -2.16 2.96 -8.29
N MET A 251 -1.40 2.33 -7.40
CA MET A 251 -0.10 2.86 -6.96
C MET A 251 -0.23 4.30 -6.43
N TYR A 252 0.63 5.20 -6.89
CA TYR A 252 0.70 6.61 -6.50
C TYR A 252 1.33 7.43 -7.63
N CYS A 253 1.18 8.74 -7.59
CA CYS A 253 1.72 9.64 -8.62
C CYS A 253 2.48 10.82 -8.00
N SER A 254 3.07 11.65 -8.89
CA SER A 254 3.85 12.83 -8.51
C SER A 254 3.19 14.13 -8.98
N LYS A 255 1.85 14.12 -9.05
CA LYS A 255 1.08 15.28 -9.50
C LYS A 255 0.91 16.30 -8.36
N GLY A 256 1.36 17.54 -8.61
CA GLY A 256 1.26 18.62 -7.64
C GLY A 256 2.60 19.01 -7.03
N ALA A 257 2.56 19.80 -5.94
CA ALA A 257 3.76 20.33 -5.27
C ALA A 257 4.57 19.28 -4.52
N LEU A 258 3.87 18.24 -4.02
CA LEU A 258 4.46 17.06 -3.37
C LEU A 258 3.89 15.82 -4.04
N SER A 259 4.72 14.79 -4.20
CA SER A 259 4.27 13.47 -4.61
C SER A 259 3.39 12.83 -3.52
N ASP A 260 2.58 11.84 -3.90
CA ASP A 260 1.79 11.08 -2.93
C ASP A 260 2.69 10.38 -1.91
N PHE A 261 3.90 9.97 -2.33
CA PHE A 261 4.90 9.34 -1.47
C PHE A 261 5.48 10.30 -0.43
N GLU A 262 5.80 11.55 -0.82
CA GLU A 262 6.27 12.60 0.10
C GLU A 262 5.17 13.02 1.08
N ARG A 263 3.90 13.07 0.64
CA ARG A 263 2.75 13.33 1.53
C ARG A 263 2.59 12.21 2.56
N ALA A 264 2.67 10.96 2.13
CA ALA A 264 2.60 9.80 3.01
C ALA A 264 3.71 9.82 4.09
N ALA A 265 4.93 10.14 3.69
CA ALA A 265 6.05 10.31 4.62
C ALA A 265 5.79 11.44 5.64
N GLY A 266 5.22 12.56 5.19
CA GLY A 266 4.82 13.68 6.04
C GLY A 266 3.72 13.30 7.04
N ILE A 267 2.72 12.55 6.61
CA ILE A 267 1.64 12.04 7.48
C ILE A 267 2.20 11.12 8.55
N LEU A 268 3.08 10.18 8.18
CA LEU A 268 3.72 9.28 9.15
C LEU A 268 4.59 10.04 10.15
N ALA A 269 5.29 11.08 9.71
CA ALA A 269 6.10 11.93 10.60
C ALA A 269 5.25 12.72 11.60
N ALA A 270 4.08 13.21 11.17
CA ALA A 270 3.15 13.93 12.02
C ALA A 270 2.44 13.03 13.03
N GLU A 271 2.16 11.76 12.64
CA GLU A 271 1.43 10.81 13.47
C GLU A 271 2.13 9.43 13.50
N PRO A 272 3.22 9.29 14.30
CA PRO A 272 3.97 8.03 14.39
C PRO A 272 3.17 6.84 14.92
N SER A 273 2.03 7.08 15.59
CA SER A 273 1.13 6.05 16.10
C SER A 273 0.51 5.20 14.98
N ILE A 274 0.50 5.69 13.73
CA ILE A 274 0.09 4.94 12.54
C ILE A 274 0.91 3.66 12.41
N ALA A 275 2.25 3.78 12.51
CA ALA A 275 3.14 2.62 12.41
C ALA A 275 2.87 1.59 13.51
N SER A 276 2.76 2.03 14.77
CA SER A 276 2.51 1.11 15.90
C SER A 276 1.12 0.48 15.87
N THR A 277 0.16 1.09 15.19
CA THR A 277 -1.18 0.54 15.02
C THR A 277 -1.23 -0.48 13.89
N MET A 278 -0.52 -0.23 12.79
CA MET A 278 -0.61 -1.07 11.59
C MET A 278 0.42 -2.21 11.58
N LEU A 279 1.65 -1.99 12.06
CA LEU A 279 2.72 -3.01 12.09
C LEU A 279 2.54 -3.93 13.29
N THR A 280 1.84 -5.05 13.11
CA THR A 280 1.43 -5.95 14.20
C THR A 280 2.40 -7.11 14.43
N HIS A 281 3.13 -7.54 13.39
CA HIS A 281 4.02 -8.70 13.46
C HIS A 281 5.38 -8.35 12.85
N ARG A 282 6.45 -8.82 13.47
CA ARG A 282 7.84 -8.59 13.07
C ARG A 282 8.58 -9.90 13.00
N PHE A 283 9.33 -10.12 11.94
CA PHE A 283 10.12 -11.31 11.70
C PHE A 283 11.49 -10.95 11.13
N PRO A 284 12.55 -11.71 11.43
CA PRO A 284 13.78 -11.63 10.65
C PRO A 284 13.58 -12.26 9.27
N LEU A 285 14.41 -11.91 8.28
CA LEU A 285 14.32 -12.51 6.94
C LEU A 285 14.38 -14.04 6.96
N ASP A 286 15.15 -14.62 7.88
CA ASP A 286 15.30 -16.08 8.03
C ASP A 286 13.99 -16.80 8.40
N ALA A 287 13.00 -16.07 8.91
CA ALA A 287 11.66 -16.57 9.25
C ALA A 287 10.62 -16.25 8.14
N ALA A 288 11.01 -16.30 6.86
CA ALA A 288 10.16 -15.92 5.75
C ALA A 288 8.86 -16.73 5.69
N HIS A 289 8.92 -18.05 5.91
CA HIS A 289 7.75 -18.92 5.86
C HIS A 289 6.74 -18.53 6.93
N GLU A 290 7.16 -18.38 8.18
CA GLU A 290 6.33 -17.99 9.30
C GLU A 290 5.73 -16.58 9.12
N ALA A 291 6.48 -15.66 8.53
CA ALA A 291 6.02 -14.30 8.23
C ALA A 291 4.89 -14.31 7.18
N PHE A 292 5.04 -15.10 6.12
CA PHE A 292 3.99 -15.23 5.10
C PHE A 292 2.77 -15.98 5.60
N ASP A 293 2.93 -16.99 6.46
CA ASP A 293 1.81 -17.66 7.14
C ASP A 293 1.04 -16.68 8.04
N ALA A 294 1.75 -15.87 8.84
CA ALA A 294 1.14 -14.82 9.64
C ALA A 294 0.40 -13.79 8.78
N ALA A 295 0.94 -13.40 7.63
CA ALA A 295 0.29 -12.47 6.71
C ALA A 295 -0.98 -13.04 6.08
N ARG A 296 -1.08 -14.37 5.93
CA ARG A 296 -2.28 -15.06 5.43
C ARG A 296 -3.36 -15.22 6.52
N ASP A 297 -2.97 -15.39 7.79
CA ASP A 297 -3.91 -15.53 8.90
C ASP A 297 -4.46 -14.18 9.39
N ARG A 298 -5.46 -13.69 8.66
CA ARG A 298 -6.14 -12.44 9.02
C ARG A 298 -6.96 -12.55 10.31
N SER A 299 -7.27 -13.77 10.78
CA SER A 299 -8.01 -14.01 12.02
C SER A 299 -7.10 -13.95 13.25
N GLY A 300 -5.82 -14.25 13.09
CA GLY A 300 -4.78 -14.22 14.14
C GLY A 300 -4.35 -12.83 14.59
N GLY A 301 -4.98 -11.76 14.11
CA GLY A 301 -4.67 -10.38 14.52
C GLY A 301 -3.67 -9.67 13.61
N ALA A 302 -3.21 -10.29 12.53
CA ALA A 302 -2.29 -9.66 11.61
C ALA A 302 -2.96 -8.55 10.78
N ILE A 303 -2.39 -7.34 10.83
CA ILE A 303 -2.71 -6.22 9.95
C ILE A 303 -1.60 -6.11 8.91
N LYS A 304 -0.39 -5.77 9.33
CA LYS A 304 0.79 -5.68 8.48
C LYS A 304 1.94 -6.46 9.12
N VAL A 305 2.58 -7.29 8.34
CA VAL A 305 3.75 -8.10 8.73
C VAL A 305 5.00 -7.45 8.17
N LEU A 306 6.02 -7.31 9.00
CA LEU A 306 7.27 -6.62 8.71
C LEU A 306 8.45 -7.58 8.85
N PHE A 307 9.37 -7.54 7.89
CA PHE A 307 10.73 -8.06 8.04
C PHE A 307 11.66 -6.97 8.61
N GLU A 308 12.35 -7.30 9.69
CA GLU A 308 13.52 -6.59 10.17
C GLU A 308 14.75 -7.22 9.50
N VAL A 309 15.42 -6.46 8.65
CA VAL A 309 16.50 -6.93 7.77
C VAL A 309 17.86 -6.62 8.37
#